data_f078d17163df771026504e14db92959c
#
_entry.id   f078d17163df771026504e14db92959c
#
_cell.length_a   1.000
_cell.length_b   1.000
_cell.length_c   1.000
_cell.angle_alpha   90.00
_cell.angle_beta   90.00
_cell.angle_gamma   90.00
#
_symmetry.space_group_name_H-M   'P 1'
#
loop_
_entity.id
_entity.type
_entity.pdbx_description
1 polymer ?
#
loop_
_entity_poly.entity_id
_entity_poly.type
_entity_poly.pdbx_seq_one_letter_code
_entity_poly.pdbx_strand_id
1 'polypeptide(L)'
;MSVFTAKQVAEEDCNIITFEKPVSPAAEAYRRIKVNLEFSSDGGMKVVQACSARSGEGKTKLLLNLAATYVEEGKKAVIVDLDLRNPKIHSALGGSGEVGLIEYLSGNITLDEAICKAENGIEYIARGKEIRVPSAVLNSAAIKDLFEVLKEKYDVVLVDCPPVLSFSDCCVSARLCDGTLFVVSHRTTDKKAAKTAISVLRRNNVKLIGCVFCDVNARESLLTADLGKNK
;
A
#
# COMPACT_ATOMS: atom_id res chain seq x y z
N MET A 1 11.73 -10.69 10.23
CA MET A 1 11.09 -10.05 9.07
C MET A 1 10.40 -11.14 8.27
N SER A 2 9.06 -11.15 8.33
CA SER A 2 8.25 -12.16 7.65
C SER A 2 8.30 -11.96 6.12
N VAL A 3 8.26 -13.06 5.37
CA VAL A 3 8.24 -13.03 3.89
C VAL A 3 6.86 -13.47 3.43
N PHE A 4 6.18 -12.63 2.67
CA PHE A 4 4.87 -12.91 2.09
C PHE A 4 4.99 -13.08 0.58
N THR A 5 4.30 -14.05 0.01
CA THR A 5 4.34 -14.32 -1.44
C THR A 5 2.94 -14.20 -2.03
N ALA A 6 2.75 -13.22 -2.92
CA ALA A 6 1.56 -13.09 -3.75
C ALA A 6 1.88 -13.44 -5.21
N LYS A 7 1.00 -14.21 -5.86
CA LYS A 7 1.21 -14.81 -7.17
C LYS A 7 0.69 -13.92 -8.30
N GLN A 8 1.43 -13.90 -9.35
CA GLN A 8 1.38 -13.38 -10.72
C GLN A 8 0.09 -12.72 -11.27
N VAL A 9 0.21 -11.47 -11.74
CA VAL A 9 -0.67 -10.82 -12.72
C VAL A 9 0.17 -9.93 -13.66
N ALA A 10 -0.21 -9.85 -14.94
CA ALA A 10 0.48 -9.12 -15.99
C ALA A 10 0.53 -7.59 -15.80
N GLU A 11 1.47 -6.93 -16.46
CA GLU A 11 2.05 -5.61 -16.15
C GLU A 11 1.18 -4.37 -16.37
N GLU A 12 -0.05 -4.44 -16.91
CA GLU A 12 -0.81 -3.23 -17.29
C GLU A 12 -2.19 -3.10 -16.64
N ASP A 13 -2.72 -4.14 -16.01
CA ASP A 13 -4.03 -4.07 -15.40
C ASP A 13 -3.90 -4.02 -13.88
N CYS A 14 -4.40 -2.96 -13.26
CA CYS A 14 -4.65 -2.88 -11.81
C CYS A 14 -5.80 -3.83 -11.41
N ASN A 15 -5.79 -5.05 -11.95
CA ASN A 15 -6.79 -6.08 -11.69
C ASN A 15 -6.83 -6.41 -10.21
N ILE A 16 -8.00 -6.27 -9.63
CA ILE A 16 -8.25 -6.67 -8.25
C ILE A 16 -8.62 -8.14 -8.26
N ILE A 17 -7.58 -8.99 -8.35
CA ILE A 17 -7.71 -10.45 -8.47
C ILE A 17 -8.54 -11.07 -7.34
N THR A 18 -8.55 -10.41 -6.18
CA THR A 18 -9.34 -10.80 -5.02
C THR A 18 -10.83 -10.82 -5.37
N PHE A 19 -11.34 -9.84 -6.11
CA PHE A 19 -12.73 -9.82 -6.58
C PHE A 19 -12.94 -10.64 -7.86
N GLU A 20 -12.01 -10.57 -8.81
CA GLU A 20 -12.18 -11.25 -10.10
C GLU A 20 -12.05 -12.76 -10.03
N LYS A 21 -11.14 -13.26 -9.17
CA LYS A 21 -10.85 -14.69 -9.00
C LYS A 21 -10.68 -15.04 -7.52
N PRO A 22 -11.74 -14.94 -6.72
CA PRO A 22 -11.68 -15.04 -5.26
C PRO A 22 -11.12 -16.37 -4.73
N VAL A 23 -11.27 -17.46 -5.48
CA VAL A 23 -10.71 -18.79 -5.11
C VAL A 23 -9.32 -19.05 -5.68
N SER A 24 -8.68 -18.05 -6.31
CA SER A 24 -7.36 -18.22 -6.88
C SER A 24 -6.26 -18.27 -5.78
N PRO A 25 -5.13 -18.97 -6.04
CA PRO A 25 -3.98 -18.93 -5.13
C PRO A 25 -3.42 -17.53 -4.90
N ALA A 26 -3.63 -16.59 -5.84
CA ALA A 26 -3.21 -15.21 -5.69
C ALA A 26 -4.11 -14.45 -4.71
N ALA A 27 -5.44 -14.59 -4.80
CA ALA A 27 -6.37 -14.01 -3.85
C ALA A 27 -6.10 -14.53 -2.43
N GLU A 28 -5.85 -15.84 -2.29
CA GLU A 28 -5.50 -16.46 -1.01
C GLU A 28 -4.18 -15.92 -0.44
N ALA A 29 -3.21 -15.58 -1.29
CA ALA A 29 -1.97 -14.95 -0.83
C ALA A 29 -2.22 -13.56 -0.22
N TYR A 30 -3.13 -12.74 -0.78
CA TYR A 30 -3.51 -11.46 -0.19
C TYR A 30 -4.25 -11.62 1.14
N ARG A 31 -5.16 -12.61 1.27
CA ARG A 31 -5.80 -12.93 2.55
C ARG A 31 -4.79 -13.32 3.64
N ARG A 32 -3.75 -14.09 3.28
CA ARG A 32 -2.66 -14.40 4.22
C ARG A 32 -1.88 -13.16 4.65
N ILE A 33 -1.61 -12.22 3.75
CA ILE A 33 -0.98 -10.94 4.10
C ILE A 33 -1.85 -10.19 5.11
N LYS A 34 -3.18 -10.10 4.85
CA LYS A 34 -4.14 -9.47 5.76
C LYS A 34 -4.10 -10.13 7.16
N VAL A 35 -4.22 -11.44 7.24
CA VAL A 35 -4.17 -12.19 8.50
C VAL A 35 -2.87 -11.88 9.26
N ASN A 36 -1.74 -11.87 8.57
CA ASN A 36 -0.45 -11.54 9.19
C ASN A 36 -0.38 -10.10 9.70
N LEU A 37 -1.04 -9.13 9.03
CA LEU A 37 -1.12 -7.74 9.50
C LEU A 37 -1.99 -7.64 10.76
N GLU A 38 -3.11 -8.34 10.81
CA GLU A 38 -4.02 -8.35 11.96
C GLU A 38 -3.38 -8.96 13.21
N PHE A 39 -2.50 -9.96 13.05
CA PHE A 39 -1.80 -10.63 14.16
C PHE A 39 -0.37 -10.14 14.41
N SER A 40 0.11 -9.12 13.70
CA SER A 40 1.51 -8.67 13.81
C SER A 40 1.79 -7.80 15.03
N SER A 41 0.78 -7.36 15.78
CA SER A 41 0.89 -6.62 17.05
C SER A 41 -0.36 -6.81 17.91
N ASP A 42 -0.27 -6.55 19.20
CA ASP A 42 -1.44 -6.50 20.09
C ASP A 42 -2.38 -5.37 19.63
N GLY A 43 -3.56 -5.75 19.10
CA GLY A 43 -4.54 -4.83 18.53
C GLY A 43 -4.46 -4.64 17.01
N GLY A 44 -3.56 -5.35 16.30
CA GLY A 44 -3.38 -5.25 14.85
C GLY A 44 -2.62 -4.00 14.39
N MET A 45 -2.44 -3.86 13.09
CA MET A 45 -1.88 -2.66 12.46
C MET A 45 -2.98 -1.89 11.74
N LYS A 46 -3.25 -0.67 12.17
CA LYS A 46 -4.28 0.19 11.60
C LYS A 46 -3.80 0.90 10.33
N VAL A 47 -2.58 1.41 10.33
CA VAL A 47 -2.03 2.17 9.21
C VAL A 47 -0.82 1.45 8.64
N VAL A 48 -0.91 0.97 7.40
CA VAL A 48 0.14 0.21 6.73
C VAL A 48 0.48 0.84 5.39
N GLN A 49 1.75 1.21 5.19
CA GLN A 49 2.21 1.65 3.87
C GLN A 49 2.88 0.53 3.08
N ALA A 50 2.78 0.62 1.75
CA ALA A 50 3.55 -0.18 0.82
C ALA A 50 4.64 0.66 0.16
N CYS A 51 5.89 0.20 0.22
CA CYS A 51 6.99 0.82 -0.47
C CYS A 51 7.75 -0.17 -1.35
N SER A 52 8.55 0.32 -2.30
CA SER A 52 9.38 -0.49 -3.17
C SER A 52 10.67 0.25 -3.53
N ALA A 53 11.64 -0.44 -4.13
CA ALA A 53 12.88 0.19 -4.55
C ALA A 53 12.63 1.20 -5.69
N ARG A 54 11.88 0.78 -6.72
CA ARG A 54 11.59 1.57 -7.94
C ARG A 54 10.09 1.59 -8.25
N SER A 55 9.70 2.42 -9.22
CA SER A 55 8.33 2.43 -9.75
C SER A 55 8.03 1.12 -10.51
N GLY A 56 6.74 0.74 -10.57
CA GLY A 56 6.31 -0.45 -11.32
C GLY A 56 6.54 -1.79 -10.62
N GLU A 57 6.90 -1.81 -9.34
CA GLU A 57 7.17 -3.06 -8.59
C GLU A 57 5.94 -3.62 -7.86
N GLY A 58 4.72 -3.12 -8.13
CA GLY A 58 3.46 -3.70 -7.67
C GLY A 58 2.88 -3.15 -6.37
N LYS A 59 3.34 -1.98 -5.85
CA LYS A 59 2.80 -1.37 -4.61
C LYS A 59 1.30 -1.14 -4.66
N THR A 60 0.85 -0.34 -5.63
CA THR A 60 -0.56 0.01 -5.82
C THR A 60 -1.44 -1.23 -5.95
N LYS A 61 -0.99 -2.21 -6.76
CA LYS A 61 -1.69 -3.48 -6.93
C LYS A 61 -1.81 -4.28 -5.63
N LEU A 62 -0.75 -4.32 -4.83
CA LEU A 62 -0.79 -4.93 -3.50
C LEU A 62 -1.87 -4.27 -2.64
N LEU A 63 -1.89 -2.93 -2.57
CA LEU A 63 -2.82 -2.19 -1.72
C LEU A 63 -4.27 -2.36 -2.16
N LEU A 64 -4.55 -2.34 -3.47
CA LEU A 64 -5.88 -2.57 -4.02
C LEU A 64 -6.41 -3.97 -3.65
N ASN A 65 -5.59 -4.99 -3.84
CA ASN A 65 -5.98 -6.37 -3.51
C ASN A 65 -6.08 -6.59 -2.01
N LEU A 66 -5.24 -5.94 -1.21
CA LEU A 66 -5.31 -6.01 0.23
C LEU A 66 -6.59 -5.31 0.74
N ALA A 67 -6.92 -4.12 0.23
CA ALA A 67 -8.20 -3.45 0.55
C ALA A 67 -9.40 -4.34 0.22
N ALA A 68 -9.38 -4.99 -0.94
CA ALA A 68 -10.44 -5.92 -1.35
C ALA A 68 -10.65 -7.06 -0.35
N THR A 69 -9.58 -7.60 0.28
CA THR A 69 -9.72 -8.66 1.29
C THR A 69 -10.43 -8.19 2.56
N TYR A 70 -10.29 -6.91 2.93
CA TYR A 70 -11.05 -6.33 4.05
C TYR A 70 -12.51 -6.10 3.66
N VAL A 71 -12.75 -5.58 2.46
CA VAL A 71 -14.12 -5.33 1.95
C VAL A 71 -14.91 -6.63 1.81
N GLU A 72 -14.30 -7.73 1.32
CA GLU A 72 -14.93 -9.06 1.26
C GLU A 72 -15.45 -9.54 2.63
N GLU A 73 -14.83 -9.15 3.72
CA GLU A 73 -15.25 -9.50 5.08
C GLU A 73 -16.18 -8.46 5.72
N GLY A 74 -16.64 -7.46 4.96
CA GLY A 74 -17.50 -6.38 5.46
C GLY A 74 -16.76 -5.37 6.36
N LYS A 75 -15.42 -5.39 6.38
CA LYS A 75 -14.59 -4.43 7.10
C LYS A 75 -14.38 -3.16 6.29
N LYS A 76 -14.16 -2.05 6.98
CA LYS A 76 -13.90 -0.75 6.36
C LYS A 76 -12.42 -0.58 6.08
N ALA A 77 -12.08 -0.43 4.80
CA ALA A 77 -10.72 -0.14 4.35
C ALA A 77 -10.67 1.14 3.54
N VAL A 78 -9.66 1.97 3.74
CA VAL A 78 -9.40 3.15 2.91
C VAL A 78 -7.97 3.12 2.39
N ILE A 79 -7.79 3.51 1.12
CA ILE A 79 -6.46 3.70 0.52
C ILE A 79 -6.18 5.19 0.41
N VAL A 80 -5.07 5.65 0.96
CA VAL A 80 -4.61 7.05 0.85
C VAL A 80 -3.44 7.11 -0.13
N ASP A 81 -3.61 7.87 -1.21
CA ASP A 81 -2.57 8.06 -2.22
C ASP A 81 -1.58 9.14 -1.79
N LEU A 82 -0.47 8.73 -1.20
CA LEU A 82 0.66 9.60 -0.86
C LEU A 82 1.80 9.56 -1.90
N ASP A 83 1.63 8.87 -3.04
CA ASP A 83 2.47 9.12 -4.21
C ASP A 83 2.03 10.42 -4.90
N LEU A 84 2.27 11.53 -4.19
CA LEU A 84 1.87 12.88 -4.61
C LEU A 84 2.54 13.32 -5.92
N ARG A 85 3.50 12.54 -6.42
CA ARG A 85 4.23 12.82 -7.66
C ARG A 85 3.66 12.07 -8.85
N ASN A 86 3.24 10.82 -8.65
CA ASN A 86 2.68 9.97 -9.70
C ASN A 86 1.50 9.16 -9.14
N PRO A 87 0.40 9.83 -8.76
CA PRO A 87 -0.76 9.19 -8.15
C PRO A 87 -1.42 8.22 -9.13
N LYS A 88 -1.84 7.05 -8.63
CA LYS A 88 -2.40 5.99 -9.47
C LYS A 88 -3.70 5.39 -8.91
N ILE A 89 -4.00 5.60 -7.64
CA ILE A 89 -5.15 4.98 -6.98
C ILE A 89 -6.45 5.36 -7.67
N HIS A 90 -6.66 6.66 -7.96
CA HIS A 90 -7.88 7.14 -8.61
C HIS A 90 -8.11 6.48 -9.97
N SER A 91 -7.09 6.44 -10.84
CA SER A 91 -7.21 5.83 -12.17
C SER A 91 -7.42 4.32 -12.10
N ALA A 92 -6.77 3.64 -11.14
CA ALA A 92 -6.94 2.21 -10.92
C ALA A 92 -8.34 1.83 -10.41
N LEU A 93 -9.05 2.77 -9.79
CA LEU A 93 -10.41 2.61 -9.25
C LEU A 93 -11.48 3.35 -10.07
N GLY A 94 -11.14 3.84 -11.26
CA GLY A 94 -12.08 4.48 -12.20
C GLY A 94 -12.49 5.92 -11.84
N GLY A 95 -11.75 6.58 -10.93
CA GLY A 95 -12.03 7.95 -10.52
C GLY A 95 -11.27 9.00 -11.32
N SER A 96 -11.71 10.27 -11.26
CA SER A 96 -11.06 11.40 -11.95
C SER A 96 -9.76 11.85 -11.28
N GLY A 97 -9.67 11.71 -9.96
CA GLY A 97 -8.54 12.22 -9.17
C GLY A 97 -8.46 13.75 -9.05
N GLU A 98 -9.49 14.49 -9.49
CA GLU A 98 -9.50 15.96 -9.46
C GLU A 98 -9.61 16.54 -8.05
N VAL A 99 -10.27 15.82 -7.17
CA VAL A 99 -10.53 16.20 -5.77
C VAL A 99 -9.95 15.12 -4.86
N GLY A 100 -9.38 15.52 -3.72
CA GLY A 100 -8.81 14.58 -2.77
C GLY A 100 -8.07 15.21 -1.61
N LEU A 101 -6.93 14.62 -1.27
CA LEU A 101 -6.12 14.97 -0.11
C LEU A 101 -5.72 16.46 -0.08
N ILE A 102 -5.29 17.01 -1.20
CA ILE A 102 -4.79 18.39 -1.25
C ILE A 102 -5.89 19.39 -0.99
N GLU A 103 -7.08 19.19 -1.54
CA GLU A 103 -8.25 20.04 -1.31
C GLU A 103 -8.70 19.99 0.15
N TYR A 104 -8.74 18.78 0.73
CA TYR A 104 -9.07 18.59 2.14
C TYR A 104 -8.06 19.29 3.07
N LEU A 105 -6.77 19.05 2.88
CA LEU A 105 -5.71 19.66 3.71
C LEU A 105 -5.64 21.19 3.56
N SER A 106 -6.15 21.72 2.46
CA SER A 106 -6.29 23.18 2.23
C SER A 106 -7.57 23.77 2.82
N GLY A 107 -8.45 22.95 3.42
CA GLY A 107 -9.72 23.38 3.99
C GLY A 107 -10.79 23.73 2.95
N ASN A 108 -10.62 23.33 1.69
CA ASN A 108 -11.55 23.63 0.60
C ASN A 108 -12.74 22.66 0.54
N ILE A 109 -12.61 21.49 1.13
CA ILE A 109 -13.61 20.43 1.18
C ILE A 109 -13.58 19.72 2.53
N THR A 110 -14.65 19.03 2.87
CA THR A 110 -14.74 18.15 4.04
C THR A 110 -14.04 16.82 3.79
N LEU A 111 -13.78 16.04 4.84
CA LEU A 111 -13.20 14.69 4.71
C LEU A 111 -14.13 13.76 3.93
N ASP A 112 -15.44 13.85 4.14
CA ASP A 112 -16.41 13.00 3.44
C ASP A 112 -16.46 13.32 1.94
N GLU A 113 -16.20 14.55 1.52
CA GLU A 113 -16.05 14.93 0.12
C GLU A 113 -14.71 14.49 -0.49
N ALA A 114 -13.65 14.34 0.33
CA ALA A 114 -12.35 13.85 -0.13
C ALA A 114 -12.31 12.32 -0.27
N ILE A 115 -13.19 11.60 0.44
CA ILE A 115 -13.29 10.14 0.36
C ILE A 115 -14.14 9.77 -0.85
N CYS A 116 -13.51 9.09 -1.81
CA CYS A 116 -14.19 8.51 -2.95
C CYS A 116 -14.49 7.03 -2.67
N LYS A 117 -15.61 6.53 -3.20
CA LYS A 117 -15.97 5.11 -3.15
C LYS A 117 -16.06 4.55 -4.55
N ALA A 118 -15.26 3.52 -4.83
CA ALA A 118 -15.30 2.81 -6.10
C ALA A 118 -16.52 1.87 -6.18
N GLU A 119 -16.90 1.47 -7.40
CA GLU A 119 -18.04 0.55 -7.63
C GLU A 119 -17.89 -0.79 -6.89
N ASN A 120 -16.65 -1.26 -6.70
CA ASN A 120 -16.33 -2.48 -5.98
C ASN A 120 -16.32 -2.33 -4.44
N GLY A 121 -16.70 -1.15 -3.94
CA GLY A 121 -16.83 -0.87 -2.51
C GLY A 121 -15.54 -0.41 -1.81
N ILE A 122 -14.40 -0.37 -2.49
CA ILE A 122 -13.15 0.16 -1.92
C ILE A 122 -13.27 1.69 -1.78
N GLU A 123 -12.96 2.21 -0.60
CA GLU A 123 -12.89 3.64 -0.35
C GLU A 123 -11.43 4.12 -0.49
N TYR A 124 -11.24 5.33 -1.02
CA TYR A 124 -9.92 5.88 -1.22
C TYR A 124 -9.92 7.43 -1.15
N ILE A 125 -8.76 7.99 -0.84
CA ILE A 125 -8.49 9.42 -0.93
C ILE A 125 -7.42 9.58 -2.01
N ALA A 126 -7.81 10.18 -3.15
CA ALA A 126 -6.89 10.52 -4.22
C ALA A 126 -5.95 11.65 -3.79
N ARG A 127 -4.87 11.91 -4.55
CA ARG A 127 -4.02 13.08 -4.31
C ARG A 127 -4.83 14.39 -4.41
N GLY A 128 -5.71 14.50 -5.40
CA GLY A 128 -6.30 15.78 -5.81
C GLY A 128 -5.38 16.57 -6.73
N LYS A 129 -5.37 17.90 -6.61
CA LYS A 129 -4.54 18.80 -7.44
C LYS A 129 -3.04 18.57 -7.27
N GLU A 130 -2.31 18.91 -8.31
CA GLU A 130 -0.85 18.85 -8.29
C GLU A 130 -0.25 19.85 -7.31
N ILE A 131 0.81 19.45 -6.61
CA ILE A 131 1.53 20.28 -5.66
C ILE A 131 3.02 20.37 -6.02
N ARG A 132 3.61 21.53 -5.74
CA ARG A 132 5.03 21.78 -6.02
C ARG A 132 5.97 21.14 -5.00
N VAL A 133 5.53 21.04 -3.73
CA VAL A 133 6.39 20.60 -2.61
C VAL A 133 5.69 19.51 -1.79
N PRO A 134 5.72 18.24 -2.25
CA PRO A 134 5.07 17.11 -1.56
C PRO A 134 5.50 16.94 -0.10
N SER A 135 6.78 17.15 0.20
CA SER A 135 7.32 17.02 1.55
C SER A 135 6.71 18.00 2.57
N ALA A 136 6.25 19.17 2.13
CA ALA A 136 5.59 20.13 3.02
C ALA A 136 4.24 19.58 3.50
N VAL A 137 3.49 18.92 2.60
CA VAL A 137 2.21 18.25 2.94
C VAL A 137 2.45 17.11 3.93
N LEU A 138 3.40 16.23 3.63
CA LEU A 138 3.69 15.06 4.45
C LEU A 138 4.21 15.40 5.87
N ASN A 139 4.74 16.61 6.09
CA ASN A 139 5.20 17.08 7.39
C ASN A 139 4.19 18.01 8.10
N SER A 140 3.04 18.31 7.49
CA SER A 140 2.03 19.21 8.09
C SER A 140 1.35 18.59 9.32
N ALA A 141 0.81 19.42 10.20
CA ALA A 141 -0.02 18.96 11.30
C ALA A 141 -1.33 18.34 10.77
N ALA A 142 -1.92 18.98 9.75
CA ALA A 142 -3.18 18.56 9.17
C ALA A 142 -3.18 17.13 8.63
N ILE A 143 -2.07 16.64 8.06
CA ILE A 143 -2.01 15.23 7.63
C ILE A 143 -1.98 14.27 8.81
N LYS A 144 -1.35 14.64 9.93
CA LYS A 144 -1.36 13.81 11.14
C LYS A 144 -2.76 13.71 11.72
N ASP A 145 -3.45 14.84 11.80
CA ASP A 145 -4.82 14.90 12.31
C ASP A 145 -5.75 14.05 11.42
N LEU A 146 -5.58 14.12 10.08
CA LEU A 146 -6.30 13.26 9.14
C LEU A 146 -6.09 11.77 9.47
N PHE A 147 -4.85 11.34 9.68
CA PHE A 147 -4.57 9.93 9.94
C PHE A 147 -5.15 9.46 11.27
N GLU A 148 -5.21 10.30 12.31
CA GLU A 148 -5.90 9.97 13.56
C GLU A 148 -7.41 9.77 13.34
N VAL A 149 -8.06 10.66 12.57
CA VAL A 149 -9.48 10.50 12.21
C VAL A 149 -9.72 9.23 11.38
N LEU A 150 -8.83 8.93 10.42
CA LEU A 150 -8.96 7.72 9.59
C LEU A 150 -8.79 6.43 10.43
N LYS A 151 -7.91 6.42 11.42
CA LYS A 151 -7.75 5.27 12.35
C LYS A 151 -9.01 4.98 13.16
N GLU A 152 -9.80 6.00 13.47
CA GLU A 152 -11.07 5.82 14.18
C GLU A 152 -12.19 5.34 13.26
N LYS A 153 -12.20 5.84 12.01
CA LYS A 153 -13.27 5.59 11.03
C LYS A 153 -13.13 4.23 10.33
N TYR A 154 -11.91 3.69 10.17
CA TYR A 154 -11.59 2.52 9.37
C TYR A 154 -10.94 1.39 10.19
N ASP A 155 -11.15 0.15 9.75
CA ASP A 155 -10.45 -1.03 10.29
C ASP A 155 -8.99 -1.07 9.84
N VAL A 156 -8.72 -0.59 8.60
CA VAL A 156 -7.37 -0.45 8.04
C VAL A 156 -7.27 0.79 7.15
N VAL A 157 -6.15 1.49 7.26
CA VAL A 157 -5.71 2.57 6.37
C VAL A 157 -4.48 2.11 5.60
N LEU A 158 -4.60 2.00 4.30
CA LEU A 158 -3.54 1.56 3.40
C LEU A 158 -2.93 2.78 2.70
N VAL A 159 -1.61 2.87 2.67
CA VAL A 159 -0.92 4.06 2.16
C VAL A 159 -0.05 3.69 0.96
N ASP A 160 -0.36 4.28 -0.20
CA ASP A 160 0.51 4.20 -1.38
C ASP A 160 1.54 5.32 -1.33
N CYS A 161 2.80 5.00 -1.50
CA CYS A 161 3.88 5.99 -1.44
C CYS A 161 4.85 5.84 -2.62
N PRO A 162 5.61 6.90 -2.97
CA PRO A 162 6.57 6.83 -4.05
C PRO A 162 7.73 5.87 -3.75
N PRO A 163 8.47 5.43 -4.79
CA PRO A 163 9.59 4.50 -4.62
C PRO A 163 10.75 5.12 -3.82
N VAL A 164 11.33 4.31 -2.93
CA VAL A 164 12.35 4.72 -1.94
C VAL A 164 13.62 5.30 -2.56
N LEU A 165 14.06 4.75 -3.70
CA LEU A 165 15.31 5.20 -4.34
C LEU A 165 15.14 6.49 -5.15
N SER A 166 13.91 6.89 -5.45
CA SER A 166 13.62 8.10 -6.20
C SER A 166 13.34 9.30 -5.29
N PHE A 167 12.69 9.06 -4.14
CA PHE A 167 12.19 10.13 -3.28
C PHE A 167 12.25 9.73 -1.79
N SER A 168 12.48 10.73 -0.93
CA SER A 168 12.49 10.55 0.53
C SER A 168 11.07 10.49 1.14
N ASP A 169 10.05 10.80 0.35
CA ASP A 169 8.66 10.95 0.78
C ASP A 169 8.14 9.68 1.49
N CYS A 170 8.53 8.49 1.03
CA CYS A 170 8.23 7.22 1.68
C CYS A 170 8.77 7.12 3.13
N CYS A 171 9.96 7.68 3.41
CA CYS A 171 10.51 7.70 4.76
C CYS A 171 9.78 8.70 5.66
N VAL A 172 9.23 9.77 5.08
CA VAL A 172 8.45 10.77 5.80
C VAL A 172 7.07 10.24 6.14
N SER A 173 6.35 9.65 5.16
CA SER A 173 5.03 9.04 5.35
C SER A 173 5.05 7.85 6.33
N ALA A 174 6.18 7.14 6.43
CA ALA A 174 6.34 6.06 7.39
C ALA A 174 6.11 6.46 8.86
N ARG A 175 6.25 7.76 9.18
CA ARG A 175 5.96 8.30 10.52
C ARG A 175 4.46 8.36 10.86
N LEU A 176 3.61 8.27 9.84
CA LEU A 176 2.15 8.22 9.97
C LEU A 176 1.65 6.77 10.09
N CYS A 177 2.54 5.79 9.87
CA CYS A 177 2.18 4.38 9.69
C CYS A 177 2.65 3.52 10.87
N ASP A 178 1.87 2.50 11.22
CA ASP A 178 2.23 1.49 12.22
C ASP A 178 3.26 0.50 11.67
N GLY A 179 3.33 0.36 10.34
CA GLY A 179 4.28 -0.52 9.67
C GLY A 179 4.40 -0.29 8.17
N THR A 180 5.49 -0.81 7.60
CA THR A 180 5.82 -0.69 6.17
C THR A 180 6.04 -2.07 5.57
N LEU A 181 5.29 -2.39 4.51
CA LEU A 181 5.53 -3.54 3.64
C LEU A 181 6.50 -3.15 2.53
N PHE A 182 7.58 -3.93 2.35
CA PHE A 182 8.50 -3.73 1.24
C PHE A 182 8.13 -4.66 0.09
N VAL A 183 7.76 -4.08 -1.06
CA VAL A 183 7.34 -4.83 -2.25
C VAL A 183 8.54 -5.10 -3.14
N VAL A 184 8.65 -6.33 -3.60
CA VAL A 184 9.70 -6.82 -4.50
C VAL A 184 9.03 -7.54 -5.66
N SER A 185 9.17 -7.05 -6.88
CA SER A 185 8.76 -7.77 -8.07
C SER A 185 9.86 -8.77 -8.46
N HIS A 186 9.50 -10.05 -8.60
CA HIS A 186 10.44 -11.09 -9.05
C HIS A 186 11.02 -10.78 -10.44
N ARG A 187 10.25 -10.07 -11.28
CA ARG A 187 10.65 -9.78 -12.66
C ARG A 187 11.49 -8.53 -12.81
N THR A 188 11.21 -7.49 -12.03
CA THR A 188 11.74 -6.14 -12.30
C THR A 188 12.64 -5.62 -11.19
N THR A 189 12.53 -6.13 -9.95
CA THR A 189 13.35 -5.63 -8.85
C THR A 189 14.75 -6.20 -8.88
N ASP A 190 15.74 -5.35 -9.14
CA ASP A 190 17.15 -5.70 -9.01
C ASP A 190 17.55 -5.91 -7.53
N LYS A 191 18.29 -6.98 -7.25
CA LYS A 191 18.73 -7.35 -5.89
C LYS A 191 19.55 -6.24 -5.21
N LYS A 192 20.39 -5.53 -5.98
CA LYS A 192 21.21 -4.41 -5.47
C LYS A 192 20.31 -3.23 -5.11
N ALA A 193 19.34 -2.90 -5.97
CA ALA A 193 18.36 -1.85 -5.72
C ALA A 193 17.53 -2.16 -4.45
N ALA A 194 17.02 -3.38 -4.30
CA ALA A 194 16.28 -3.80 -3.11
C ALA A 194 17.11 -3.66 -1.83
N LYS A 195 18.37 -4.13 -1.82
CA LYS A 195 19.27 -3.99 -0.68
C LYS A 195 19.54 -2.52 -0.33
N THR A 196 19.76 -1.67 -1.34
CA THR A 196 19.99 -0.24 -1.14
C THR A 196 18.75 0.43 -0.55
N ALA A 197 17.54 0.15 -1.10
CA ALA A 197 16.29 0.68 -0.59
C ALA A 197 16.03 0.28 0.87
N ILE A 198 16.21 -1.01 1.22
CA ILE A 198 16.08 -1.50 2.60
C ILE A 198 17.10 -0.79 3.53
N SER A 199 18.33 -0.56 3.07
CA SER A 199 19.33 0.19 3.83
C SER A 199 18.91 1.64 4.08
N VAL A 200 18.30 2.31 3.09
CA VAL A 200 17.73 3.67 3.24
C VAL A 200 16.62 3.67 4.27
N LEU A 201 15.65 2.75 4.17
CA LEU A 201 14.53 2.64 5.11
C LEU A 201 15.02 2.42 6.54
N ARG A 202 15.97 1.50 6.75
CA ARG A 202 16.55 1.21 8.07
C ARG A 202 17.27 2.42 8.68
N ARG A 203 18.06 3.15 7.88
CA ARG A 203 18.75 4.38 8.34
C ARG A 203 17.79 5.49 8.74
N ASN A 204 16.58 5.50 8.17
CA ASN A 204 15.51 6.44 8.53
C ASN A 204 14.56 5.90 9.59
N ASN A 205 14.92 4.79 10.27
CA ASN A 205 14.14 4.15 11.32
C ASN A 205 12.71 3.76 10.88
N VAL A 206 12.53 3.43 9.60
CA VAL A 206 11.24 2.95 9.09
C VAL A 206 10.96 1.55 9.63
N LYS A 207 9.80 1.35 10.24
CA LYS A 207 9.37 0.06 10.79
C LYS A 207 8.97 -0.89 9.66
N LEU A 208 9.95 -1.66 9.16
CA LEU A 208 9.71 -2.71 8.16
C LEU A 208 9.09 -3.94 8.84
N ILE A 209 7.87 -4.29 8.45
CA ILE A 209 7.12 -5.42 9.01
C ILE A 209 7.22 -6.69 8.15
N GLY A 210 7.50 -6.55 6.86
CA GLY A 210 7.65 -7.68 5.96
C GLY A 210 8.07 -7.30 4.55
N CYS A 211 8.39 -8.35 3.75
CA CYS A 211 8.54 -8.24 2.30
C CYS A 211 7.41 -8.98 1.60
N VAL A 212 6.87 -8.36 0.54
CA VAL A 212 5.88 -8.99 -0.35
C VAL A 212 6.55 -9.23 -1.69
N PHE A 213 6.60 -10.49 -2.12
CA PHE A 213 7.09 -10.87 -3.44
C PHE A 213 5.91 -10.93 -4.42
N CYS A 214 5.96 -10.07 -5.45
CA CYS A 214 5.01 -10.04 -6.54
C CYS A 214 5.60 -10.71 -7.79
N ASP A 215 4.75 -11.04 -8.77
CA ASP A 215 5.11 -11.60 -10.07
C ASP A 215 5.88 -12.94 -10.01
N VAL A 216 5.65 -13.72 -8.96
CA VAL A 216 6.27 -15.03 -8.75
C VAL A 216 5.54 -16.11 -9.55
N ASN A 217 6.27 -16.95 -10.29
CA ASN A 217 5.69 -18.08 -11.02
C ASN A 217 5.14 -19.16 -10.09
N ALA A 218 4.10 -19.88 -10.55
CA ALA A 218 3.42 -20.93 -9.76
C ALA A 218 4.36 -22.01 -9.24
N ARG A 219 5.37 -22.40 -10.03
CA ARG A 219 6.34 -23.42 -9.67
C ARG A 219 7.34 -22.94 -8.60
N GLU A 220 7.71 -21.66 -8.63
CA GLU A 220 8.65 -21.07 -7.67
C GLU A 220 8.00 -20.78 -6.32
N SER A 221 6.70 -20.51 -6.28
CA SER A 221 5.97 -20.28 -5.01
C SER A 221 5.91 -21.54 -4.12
N LEU A 222 5.97 -22.73 -4.69
CA LEU A 222 6.04 -24.00 -3.94
C LEU A 222 7.40 -24.21 -3.30
N LEU A 223 8.49 -23.80 -3.97
CA LEU A 223 9.86 -23.91 -3.44
C LEU A 223 10.15 -22.96 -2.28
N THR A 224 9.51 -21.76 -2.28
CA THR A 224 9.68 -20.79 -1.19
C THR A 224 8.87 -21.14 0.07
N ALA A 225 7.79 -21.91 -0.06
CA ALA A 225 7.01 -22.41 1.08
C ALA A 225 7.79 -23.46 1.92
N ASP A 226 8.70 -24.19 1.30
CA ASP A 226 9.51 -25.22 1.98
C ASP A 226 10.77 -24.68 2.69
N LEU A 227 11.24 -23.49 2.33
CA LEU A 227 12.41 -22.86 2.98
C LEU A 227 12.13 -22.34 4.41
N GLY A 228 10.87 -22.28 4.83
CA GLY A 228 10.46 -21.91 6.20
C GLY A 228 10.49 -23.04 7.22
N LYS A 229 10.76 -24.30 6.81
CA LYS A 229 10.72 -25.47 7.70
C LYS A 229 12.08 -25.91 8.23
N ASN A 230 13.17 -25.29 7.81
CA ASN A 230 14.51 -25.61 8.29
C ASN A 230 15.17 -24.36 8.90
N LYS A 231 14.80 -24.04 10.15
CA LYS A 231 15.73 -23.46 11.16
C LYS A 231 15.06 -23.53 12.52
#